data_a0e2b22cef31b0f07e0b609a87eae1a6
#
_entry.id   a0e2b22cef31b0f07e0b609a87eae1a6
#
_cell.length_a   1.000
_cell.length_b   1.000
_cell.length_c   1.000
_cell.angle_alpha   90.00
_cell.angle_beta   90.00
_cell.angle_gamma   90.00
#
_symmetry.space_group_name_H-M   'P 1'
#
loop_
_entity.id
_entity.type
_entity.pdbx_description
1 polymer ?
#
loop_
_entity_poly.entity_id
_entity_poly.type
_entity_poly.pdbx_seq_one_letter_code
_entity_poly.pdbx_strand_id
1 'polypeptide(L)'
;MLLKQSQAYFKSDALMPFVDKGYGLPLLLELYQVTTENRDYGVRQIFDNLDVPKPAYNAFRAFLDRLVSGGSVVLIQSRRKANRKIPTLSKAVIAEIERIENTHS
;
A
#
# COMPACT_ATOMS: atom_id res chain seq x y z
N MET A 1 -4.79 -15.05 0.05
CA MET A 1 -5.87 -14.17 -0.39
C MET A 1 -5.43 -13.29 -1.55
N LEU A 2 -4.72 -12.19 -1.31
CA LEU A 2 -4.25 -11.36 -2.42
C LEU A 2 -3.35 -12.11 -3.40
N LEU A 3 -2.52 -13.00 -2.91
CA LEU A 3 -1.59 -13.74 -3.76
C LEU A 3 -2.28 -14.66 -4.76
N LYS A 4 -3.45 -15.20 -4.41
CA LYS A 4 -4.18 -16.09 -5.30
C LYS A 4 -4.75 -15.37 -6.52
N GLN A 5 -4.87 -14.04 -6.43
CA GLN A 5 -5.51 -13.24 -7.46
C GLN A 5 -4.57 -12.21 -8.03
N SER A 6 -3.25 -12.49 -7.97
CA SER A 6 -2.23 -11.54 -8.39
C SER A 6 -2.40 -11.10 -9.86
N GLN A 7 -2.86 -12.00 -10.74
CA GLN A 7 -3.06 -11.64 -12.15
C GLN A 7 -4.14 -10.56 -12.30
N ALA A 8 -5.20 -10.64 -11.50
CA ALA A 8 -6.23 -9.61 -11.53
C ALA A 8 -5.67 -8.25 -11.07
N TYR A 9 -4.79 -8.26 -10.07
CA TYR A 9 -4.13 -7.04 -9.61
C TYR A 9 -3.22 -6.47 -10.69
N PHE A 10 -2.50 -7.31 -11.42
CA PHE A 10 -1.63 -6.85 -12.50
C PHE A 10 -2.41 -6.23 -13.66
N LYS A 11 -3.69 -6.56 -13.81
CA LYS A 11 -4.51 -6.03 -14.90
C LYS A 11 -5.28 -4.77 -14.51
N SER A 12 -5.23 -4.37 -13.25
CA SER A 12 -5.98 -3.23 -12.76
C SER A 12 -5.20 -1.94 -12.94
N ASP A 13 -5.77 -0.97 -13.64
CA ASP A 13 -5.12 0.33 -13.83
C ASP A 13 -4.90 1.04 -12.50
N ALA A 14 -5.87 0.95 -11.58
CA ALA A 14 -5.76 1.60 -10.27
C ALA A 14 -4.61 1.03 -9.44
N LEU A 15 -4.26 -0.24 -9.64
CA LEU A 15 -3.22 -0.92 -8.87
C LEU A 15 -1.89 -0.99 -9.60
N MET A 16 -1.85 -0.56 -10.86
CA MET A 16 -0.64 -0.61 -11.68
C MET A 16 0.57 0.05 -11.02
N PRO A 17 0.43 1.21 -10.34
CA PRO A 17 1.58 1.80 -9.69
C PRO A 17 2.27 0.90 -8.66
N PHE A 18 1.53 -0.03 -8.05
CA PHE A 18 2.09 -0.93 -7.04
C PHE A 18 2.84 -2.10 -7.67
N VAL A 19 2.36 -2.61 -8.80
CA VAL A 19 2.93 -3.83 -9.39
C VAL A 19 4.23 -3.58 -10.15
N ASP A 20 4.64 -2.33 -10.25
CA ASP A 20 5.87 -1.93 -10.94
C ASP A 20 7.14 -2.35 -10.19
N LYS A 21 7.04 -2.70 -8.92
CA LYS A 21 8.16 -3.12 -8.09
C LYS A 21 7.93 -4.52 -7.54
N GLY A 22 9.02 -5.25 -7.31
CA GLY A 22 8.93 -6.60 -6.76
C GLY A 22 8.30 -6.66 -5.38
N TYR A 23 8.42 -5.60 -4.59
CA TYR A 23 7.80 -5.52 -3.26
C TYR A 23 6.46 -4.78 -3.29
N GLY A 24 5.94 -4.48 -4.47
CA GLY A 24 4.73 -3.66 -4.60
C GLY A 24 3.47 -4.31 -4.08
N LEU A 25 3.23 -5.59 -4.39
CA LEU A 25 2.06 -6.30 -3.87
C LEU A 25 2.15 -6.52 -2.36
N PRO A 26 3.30 -6.94 -1.79
CA PRO A 26 3.44 -6.97 -0.33
C PRO A 26 3.19 -5.60 0.32
N LEU A 27 3.67 -4.52 -0.29
CA LEU A 27 3.39 -3.17 0.21
C LEU A 27 1.90 -2.85 0.14
N LEU A 28 1.25 -3.19 -0.97
CA LEU A 28 -0.19 -2.97 -1.13
C LEU A 28 -0.97 -3.68 -0.02
N LEU A 29 -0.61 -4.94 0.27
CA LEU A 29 -1.25 -5.71 1.32
C LEU A 29 -1.05 -5.07 2.69
N GLU A 30 0.17 -4.63 2.98
CA GLU A 30 0.47 -3.97 4.25
C GLU A 30 -0.35 -2.69 4.40
N LEU A 31 -0.40 -1.86 3.36
CA LEU A 31 -1.16 -0.62 3.38
C LEU A 31 -2.67 -0.89 3.48
N TYR A 32 -3.14 -1.96 2.85
CA TYR A 32 -4.55 -2.34 2.98
C TYR A 32 -4.89 -2.64 4.44
N GLN A 33 -4.05 -3.39 5.13
CA GLN A 33 -4.27 -3.70 6.54
C GLN A 33 -4.19 -2.45 7.41
N VAL A 34 -3.21 -1.58 7.15
CA VAL A 34 -3.10 -0.32 7.89
C VAL A 34 -4.37 0.50 7.74
N THR A 35 -4.89 0.58 6.52
CA THR A 35 -6.06 1.41 6.21
C THR A 35 -7.33 0.83 6.83
N THR A 36 -7.58 -0.46 6.60
CA THR A 36 -8.84 -1.07 7.02
C THR A 36 -8.89 -1.39 8.51
N GLU A 37 -7.73 -1.59 9.13
CA GLU A 37 -7.63 -1.90 10.56
C GLU A 37 -7.26 -0.71 11.40
N ASN A 38 -7.14 0.48 10.79
CA ASN A 38 -6.80 1.74 11.47
C ASN A 38 -5.53 1.64 12.30
N ARG A 39 -4.49 1.01 11.73
CA ARG A 39 -3.22 0.87 12.43
C ARG A 39 -2.44 2.17 12.39
N ASP A 40 -1.81 2.53 13.50
CA ASP A 40 -1.02 3.76 13.61
C ASP A 40 0.44 3.45 13.28
N TYR A 41 0.72 3.15 12.00
CA TYR A 41 2.06 2.80 11.53
C TYR A 41 2.59 3.92 10.64
N GLY A 42 3.74 4.50 11.03
CA GLY A 42 4.44 5.42 10.16
C GLY A 42 5.18 4.69 9.05
N VAL A 43 5.82 5.46 8.18
CA VAL A 43 6.49 4.92 6.98
C VAL A 43 7.55 3.89 7.35
N ARG A 44 8.38 4.17 8.37
CA ARG A 44 9.46 3.25 8.75
C ARG A 44 8.91 1.92 9.27
N GLN A 45 7.85 1.97 10.06
CA GLN A 45 7.23 0.75 10.57
C GLN A 45 6.70 -0.11 9.43
N ILE A 46 6.07 0.52 8.44
CA ILE A 46 5.56 -0.20 7.28
C ILE A 46 6.71 -0.84 6.50
N PHE A 47 7.80 -0.09 6.30
CA PHE A 47 8.98 -0.63 5.63
C PHE A 47 9.53 -1.85 6.37
N ASP A 48 9.65 -1.74 7.70
CA ASP A 48 10.19 -2.82 8.52
C ASP A 48 9.27 -4.05 8.54
N ASN A 49 7.97 -3.86 8.37
CA ASN A 49 7.00 -4.95 8.35
C ASN A 49 7.03 -5.76 7.05
N LEU A 50 7.62 -5.23 5.99
CA LEU A 50 7.69 -5.97 4.72
C LEU A 50 8.64 -7.15 4.86
N ASP A 51 8.09 -8.36 4.75
CA ASP A 51 8.84 -9.61 4.91
C ASP A 51 9.20 -10.19 3.55
N VAL A 52 9.88 -9.39 2.75
CA VAL A 52 10.32 -9.75 1.39
C VAL A 52 11.62 -9.00 1.13
N PRO A 53 12.42 -9.43 0.14
CA PRO A 53 13.58 -8.63 -0.27
C PRO A 53 13.12 -7.23 -0.68
N LYS A 54 13.75 -6.22 -0.10
CA LYS A 54 13.34 -4.84 -0.30
C LYS A 54 14.57 -3.97 -0.53
N PRO A 55 14.39 -2.81 -1.18
CA PRO A 55 15.49 -1.91 -1.49
C PRO A 55 15.97 -1.18 -0.23
N ALA A 56 17.00 -0.37 -0.39
CA ALA A 56 17.37 0.58 0.65
C ALA A 56 16.19 1.49 1.00
N TYR A 57 16.16 1.94 2.23
CA TYR A 57 15.03 2.73 2.73
C TYR A 57 14.76 3.98 1.86
N ASN A 58 15.82 4.65 1.39
CA ASN A 58 15.65 5.85 0.57
C ASN A 58 14.96 5.54 -0.76
N ALA A 59 15.27 4.40 -1.37
CA ALA A 59 14.61 3.99 -2.62
C ALA A 59 13.14 3.64 -2.36
N PHE A 60 12.86 2.97 -1.26
CA PHE A 60 11.49 2.68 -0.83
C PHE A 60 10.72 3.98 -0.62
N ARG A 61 11.34 4.94 0.06
CA ARG A 61 10.69 6.22 0.36
C ARG A 61 10.37 6.98 -0.92
N ALA A 62 11.28 6.97 -1.90
CA ALA A 62 11.03 7.62 -3.18
C ALA A 62 9.86 6.98 -3.93
N PHE A 63 9.76 5.65 -3.87
CA PHE A 63 8.63 4.95 -4.48
C PHE A 63 7.32 5.33 -3.78
N LEU A 64 7.32 5.34 -2.45
CA LEU A 64 6.13 5.73 -1.70
C LEU A 64 5.71 7.16 -2.02
N ASP A 65 6.68 8.08 -2.12
CA ASP A 65 6.38 9.47 -2.46
C ASP A 65 5.72 9.59 -3.82
N ARG A 66 6.10 8.75 -4.80
CA ARG A 66 5.44 8.72 -6.10
C ARG A 66 3.99 8.23 -5.98
N LEU A 67 3.75 7.24 -5.13
CA LEU A 67 2.39 6.76 -4.90
C LEU A 67 1.52 7.86 -4.27
N VAL A 68 2.10 8.64 -3.36
CA VAL A 68 1.40 9.77 -2.77
C VAL A 68 1.09 10.83 -3.82
N SER A 69 2.10 11.19 -4.62
CA SER A 69 1.91 12.20 -5.68
C SER A 69 0.87 11.77 -6.70
N GLY A 70 0.79 10.49 -6.98
CA GLY A 70 -0.19 9.95 -7.93
C GLY A 70 -1.59 9.74 -7.35
N GLY A 71 -1.76 9.97 -6.04
CA GLY A 71 -3.06 9.84 -5.38
C GLY A 71 -3.43 8.44 -4.96
N SER A 72 -2.54 7.45 -5.14
CA SER A 72 -2.82 6.07 -4.72
C SER A 72 -2.68 5.90 -3.21
N VAL A 73 -1.78 6.67 -2.60
CA VAL A 73 -1.53 6.67 -1.17
C VAL A 73 -1.84 8.06 -0.62
N VAL A 74 -2.50 8.10 0.52
CA VAL A 74 -2.86 9.34 1.20
C VAL A 74 -2.22 9.33 2.58
N LEU A 75 -1.48 10.37 2.92
CA LEU A 75 -0.88 10.51 4.25
C LEU A 75 -1.91 11.13 5.19
N ILE A 76 -2.19 10.46 6.30
CA ILE A 76 -3.09 11.00 7.31
C ILE A 76 -2.32 11.24 8.60
N GLN A 77 -2.85 12.11 9.44
CA GLN A 77 -2.21 12.47 10.70
C GLN A 77 -2.38 11.35 11.73
N SER A 78 -1.28 10.98 12.39
CA SER A 78 -1.34 10.04 13.50
C SER A 78 -2.14 10.64 14.66
N ARG A 79 -2.92 9.79 15.34
CA ARG A 79 -3.63 10.18 16.55
C ARG A 79 -2.73 10.19 17.78
N ARG A 80 -1.59 9.50 17.71
CA ARG A 80 -0.69 9.33 18.85
C ARG A 80 0.49 10.28 18.84
N LYS A 81 0.98 10.64 17.65
CA LYS A 81 2.17 11.48 17.51
C LYS A 81 1.89 12.60 16.52
N ALA A 82 2.06 13.83 16.98
CA ALA A 82 1.70 15.01 16.20
C ALA A 82 2.49 15.14 14.90
N ASN A 83 3.74 14.63 14.88
CA ASN A 83 4.61 14.76 13.71
C ASN A 83 4.69 13.50 12.88
N ARG A 84 3.84 12.50 13.14
CA ARG A 84 3.82 11.26 12.38
C ARG A 84 2.72 11.30 11.34
N LYS A 85 3.05 10.95 10.10
CA LYS A 85 2.07 10.72 9.05
C LYS A 85 1.96 9.23 8.78
N ILE A 86 0.72 8.77 8.59
CA ILE A 86 0.43 7.36 8.34
C ILE A 86 0.06 7.22 6.87
N PRO A 87 0.83 6.44 6.08
CA PRO A 87 0.42 6.17 4.70
C PRO A 87 -0.77 5.21 4.68
N THR A 88 -1.81 5.62 3.97
CA THR A 88 -3.01 4.81 3.79
C THR A 88 -3.33 4.74 2.31
N LEU A 89 -4.15 3.77 1.92
CA LEU A 89 -4.60 3.66 0.54
C LEU A 89 -5.75 4.64 0.29
N SER A 90 -5.80 5.19 -0.92
CA SER A 90 -6.91 6.03 -1.33
C SER A 90 -8.20 5.20 -1.39
N LYS A 91 -9.35 5.88 -1.34
CA LYS A 91 -10.65 5.20 -1.44
C LYS A 91 -10.79 4.44 -2.76
N ALA A 92 -10.26 4.99 -3.84
CA ALA A 92 -10.33 4.33 -5.15
C ALA A 92 -9.54 3.02 -5.15
N VAL A 93 -8.35 3.01 -4.53
CA VAL A 93 -7.54 1.80 -4.46
C VAL A 93 -8.22 0.76 -3.58
N ILE A 94 -8.75 1.15 -2.43
CA ILE A 94 -9.49 0.23 -1.55
C ILE A 94 -10.67 -0.38 -2.30
N ALA A 95 -11.45 0.45 -3.00
CA ALA A 95 -12.61 -0.03 -3.75
C ALA A 95 -12.20 -1.05 -4.82
N GLU A 96 -11.08 -0.80 -5.49
CA GLU A 96 -10.59 -1.70 -6.53
C GLU A 96 -10.15 -3.05 -5.95
N ILE A 97 -9.45 -3.03 -4.83
CA ILE A 97 -9.05 -4.27 -4.15
C ILE A 97 -10.31 -5.08 -3.78
N GLU A 98 -11.29 -4.41 -3.19
CA GLU A 98 -12.51 -5.07 -2.77
C GLU A 98 -13.30 -5.62 -3.95
N ARG A 99 -13.34 -4.88 -5.06
CA ARG A 99 -13.97 -5.36 -6.28
C ARG A 99 -13.30 -6.65 -6.79
N ILE A 100 -11.99 -6.67 -6.82
CA ILE A 100 -11.24 -7.84 -7.29
C ILE A 100 -11.48 -9.03 -6.37
N GLU A 101 -11.39 -8.82 -5.06
CA GLU A 101 -11.57 -9.90 -4.09
C GLU A 101 -12.99 -10.45 -4.13
N ASN A 102 -13.99 -9.59 -4.27
CA ASN A 102 -15.39 -10.02 -4.35
C ASN A 102 -15.68 -10.78 -5.64
N THR A 103 -15.03 -10.38 -6.74
CA THR A 103 -15.24 -11.02 -8.05
C THR A 103 -14.62 -12.41 -8.10
N HIS A 104 -13.50 -12.62 -7.39
CA HIS A 104 -12.71 -13.84 -7.47
C HIS A 104 -12.79 -14.70 -6.21
N SER A 105 -13.61 -14.31 -5.25
CA SER A 105 -13.74 -15.07 -3.99
C SER A 105 -14.62 -16.32 -4.13
#